data_ab15b33a062c242277be8a9e6a5e97eb
#
_entry.id   ab15b33a062c242277be8a9e6a5e97eb
#
_cell.length_a   1.000
_cell.length_b   1.000
_cell.length_c   1.000
_cell.angle_alpha   90.00
_cell.angle_beta   90.00
_cell.angle_gamma   90.00
#
_symmetry.space_group_name_H-M   'P 1'
#
loop_
_entity.id
_entity.type
_entity.pdbx_description
1 polymer ?
#
loop_
_entity_poly.entity_id
_entity_poly.type
_entity_poly.pdbx_seq_one_letter_code
_entity_poly.pdbx_strand_id
1 'polypeptide(L)'
;MALDGKILARAREQIGHRHANNVAEHYLRQEKIYSQIPEIRRIDERLRTQMSELVGLTIKRSADLSDALKTLEDESLTLQAKKAELLHAAGYPVDYLEDIYSCPKCKDTGFIGSQMCSCLIEEYNRQLTSELSTLLKNSDERFENFDLSLYGEAGEAMSIVYDTCR
;
A
#
# COMPACT_ATOMS: atom_id res chain seq x y z
N MET A 1 6.77 17.21 17.90
CA MET A 1 5.73 16.48 18.66
C MET A 1 6.11 15.02 18.68
N ALA A 2 6.18 14.40 19.86
CA ALA A 2 6.40 12.96 19.94
C ALA A 2 5.10 12.23 19.51
N LEU A 3 5.21 11.23 18.65
CA LEU A 3 4.08 10.40 18.23
C LEU A 3 3.72 9.42 19.36
N ASP A 4 2.43 9.17 19.54
CA ASP A 4 1.98 8.12 20.45
C ASP A 4 2.33 6.74 19.88
N GLY A 5 3.10 5.96 20.64
CA GLY A 5 3.61 4.66 20.18
C GLY A 5 2.50 3.61 19.99
N LYS A 6 1.40 3.67 20.74
CA LYS A 6 0.27 2.73 20.63
C LYS A 6 -0.52 3.00 19.36
N ILE A 7 -0.78 4.28 19.07
CA ILE A 7 -1.48 4.70 17.86
C ILE A 7 -0.63 4.38 16.64
N LEU A 8 0.67 4.63 16.70
CA LEU A 8 1.60 4.30 15.62
C LEU A 8 1.66 2.79 15.36
N ALA A 9 1.66 1.96 16.40
CA ALA A 9 1.63 0.51 16.26
C ALA A 9 0.36 0.04 15.54
N ARG A 10 -0.82 0.56 15.92
CA ARG A 10 -2.09 0.27 15.24
C ARG A 10 -2.09 0.73 13.77
N ALA A 11 -1.56 1.91 13.51
CA ALA A 11 -1.44 2.42 12.14
C ALA A 11 -0.56 1.50 11.27
N ARG A 12 0.57 1.01 11.79
CA ARG A 12 1.44 0.05 11.10
C ARG A 12 0.76 -1.29 10.87
N GLU A 13 0.00 -1.78 11.84
CA GLU A 13 -0.77 -3.00 11.72
C GLU A 13 -1.81 -2.89 10.59
N GLN A 14 -2.52 -1.78 10.48
CA GLN A 14 -3.47 -1.54 9.39
C GLN A 14 -2.81 -1.50 8.00
N ILE A 15 -1.62 -0.90 7.90
CA ILE A 15 -0.82 -0.96 6.66
C ILE A 15 -0.42 -2.40 6.35
N GLY A 16 0.03 -3.15 7.36
CA GLY A 16 0.36 -4.58 7.22
C GLY A 16 -0.82 -5.42 6.74
N HIS A 17 -2.02 -5.20 7.28
CA HIS A 17 -3.24 -5.88 6.82
C HIS A 17 -3.58 -5.54 5.36
N ARG A 18 -3.46 -4.28 4.95
CA ARG A 18 -3.66 -3.90 3.55
C ARG A 18 -2.66 -4.58 2.63
N HIS A 19 -1.39 -4.59 3.01
CA HIS A 19 -0.36 -5.30 2.27
C HIS A 19 -0.67 -6.80 2.13
N ALA A 20 -1.02 -7.47 3.23
CA ALA A 20 -1.38 -8.89 3.20
C ALA A 20 -2.58 -9.18 2.28
N ASN A 21 -3.60 -8.32 2.29
CA ASN A 21 -4.75 -8.44 1.40
C ASN A 21 -4.34 -8.25 -0.08
N ASN A 22 -3.47 -7.29 -0.38
CA ASN A 22 -2.95 -7.06 -1.73
C ASN A 22 -2.14 -8.26 -2.24
N VAL A 23 -1.32 -8.86 -1.39
CA VAL A 23 -0.56 -10.09 -1.71
C VAL A 23 -1.51 -11.27 -1.97
N ALA A 24 -2.54 -11.44 -1.14
CA ALA A 24 -3.53 -12.49 -1.33
C ALA A 24 -4.31 -12.31 -2.64
N GLU A 25 -4.73 -11.08 -2.95
CA GLU A 25 -5.41 -10.75 -4.21
C GLU A 25 -4.50 -11.01 -5.42
N HIS A 26 -3.22 -10.60 -5.36
CA HIS A 26 -2.26 -10.89 -6.42
C HIS A 26 -2.10 -12.39 -6.66
N TYR A 27 -1.99 -13.18 -5.58
CA TYR A 27 -1.92 -14.64 -5.68
C TYR A 27 -3.17 -15.23 -6.34
N LEU A 28 -4.37 -14.79 -5.97
CA LEU A 28 -5.62 -15.26 -6.58
C LEU A 28 -5.70 -14.91 -8.06
N ARG A 29 -5.22 -13.73 -8.47
CA ARG A 29 -5.12 -13.35 -9.88
C ARG A 29 -4.16 -14.25 -10.63
N GLN A 30 -3.00 -14.56 -10.07
CA GLN A 30 -2.03 -15.47 -10.67
C GLN A 30 -2.63 -16.86 -10.86
N GLU A 31 -3.23 -17.46 -9.83
CA GLU A 31 -3.84 -18.80 -9.92
C GLU A 31 -4.96 -18.83 -10.96
N LYS A 32 -5.78 -17.80 -11.02
CA LYS A 32 -6.83 -17.66 -12.03
C LYS A 32 -6.25 -17.68 -13.45
N ILE A 33 -5.24 -16.83 -13.70
CA ILE A 33 -4.63 -16.73 -15.03
C ILE A 33 -3.87 -18.01 -15.39
N TYR A 34 -3.12 -18.59 -14.46
CA TYR A 34 -2.36 -19.83 -14.72
C TYR A 34 -3.26 -21.02 -15.01
N SER A 35 -4.46 -21.06 -14.43
CA SER A 35 -5.45 -22.11 -14.77
C SER A 35 -6.09 -21.90 -16.13
N GLN A 36 -6.32 -20.65 -16.55
CA GLN A 36 -6.92 -20.29 -17.83
C GLN A 36 -5.92 -20.34 -18.98
N ILE A 37 -4.69 -19.90 -18.74
CA ILE A 37 -3.63 -19.75 -19.74
C ILE A 37 -2.33 -20.36 -19.18
N PRO A 38 -2.17 -21.70 -19.24
CA PRO A 38 -0.99 -22.38 -18.68
C PRO A 38 0.35 -21.93 -19.30
N GLU A 39 0.30 -21.35 -20.50
CA GLU A 39 1.49 -20.82 -21.16
C GLU A 39 2.08 -19.62 -20.41
N ILE A 40 1.27 -18.75 -19.81
CA ILE A 40 1.74 -17.63 -18.98
C ILE A 40 2.52 -18.16 -17.77
N ARG A 41 2.06 -19.24 -17.14
CA ARG A 41 2.78 -19.88 -16.05
C ARG A 41 4.18 -20.32 -16.46
N ARG A 42 4.31 -20.96 -17.64
CA ARG A 42 5.61 -21.40 -18.18
C ARG A 42 6.53 -20.21 -18.47
N ILE A 43 5.97 -19.12 -18.99
CA ILE A 43 6.72 -17.87 -19.21
C ILE A 43 7.25 -17.32 -17.89
N ASP A 44 6.42 -17.22 -16.86
CA ASP A 44 6.82 -16.68 -15.55
C ASP A 44 7.86 -17.59 -14.86
N GLU A 45 7.74 -18.91 -14.99
CA GLU A 45 8.74 -19.86 -14.52
C GLU A 45 10.08 -19.69 -15.25
N ARG A 46 10.05 -19.46 -16.57
CA ARG A 46 11.29 -19.21 -17.36
C ARG A 46 11.94 -17.89 -16.97
N LEU A 47 11.16 -16.79 -16.80
CA LEU A 47 11.66 -15.50 -16.37
C LEU A 47 12.30 -15.57 -14.97
N ARG A 48 11.72 -16.34 -14.04
CA ARG A 48 12.35 -16.58 -12.70
C ARG A 48 13.67 -17.34 -12.82
N THR A 49 13.73 -18.34 -13.71
CA THR A 49 14.98 -19.11 -13.95
C THR A 49 16.06 -18.20 -14.51
N GLN A 50 15.74 -17.32 -15.45
CA GLN A 50 16.69 -16.34 -16.00
C GLN A 50 17.28 -15.42 -14.94
N MET A 51 16.47 -15.00 -13.94
CA MET A 51 16.99 -14.20 -12.83
C MET A 51 18.07 -14.97 -12.03
N SER A 52 17.87 -16.27 -11.82
CA SER A 52 18.87 -17.12 -11.14
C SER A 52 20.12 -17.34 -12.01
N GLU A 53 19.95 -17.47 -13.32
CA GLU A 53 21.05 -17.57 -14.29
C GLU A 53 21.90 -16.29 -14.29
N LEU A 54 21.26 -15.12 -14.29
CA LEU A 54 21.89 -13.80 -14.19
C LEU A 54 22.79 -13.69 -12.95
N VAL A 55 22.26 -14.06 -11.78
CA VAL A 55 23.03 -14.08 -10.54
C VAL A 55 24.22 -15.04 -10.64
N GLY A 56 24.02 -16.21 -11.24
CA GLY A 56 25.09 -17.19 -11.47
C GLY A 56 26.22 -16.67 -12.39
N LEU A 57 25.86 -15.93 -13.44
CA LEU A 57 26.83 -15.34 -14.37
C LEU A 57 27.66 -14.21 -13.73
N THR A 58 27.03 -13.36 -12.92
CA THR A 58 27.73 -12.27 -12.22
C THR A 58 28.76 -12.79 -11.22
N ILE A 59 28.52 -13.95 -10.61
CA ILE A 59 29.47 -14.57 -9.67
C ILE A 59 30.67 -15.19 -10.41
N LYS A 60 30.45 -15.78 -11.62
CA LYS A 60 31.47 -16.53 -12.35
C LYS A 60 32.50 -15.67 -13.09
N ARG A 61 32.30 -14.35 -13.24
CA ARG A 61 33.22 -13.42 -13.94
C ARG A 61 33.79 -13.99 -15.26
N SER A 62 32.94 -14.57 -16.12
CA SER A 62 33.41 -15.17 -17.38
C SER A 62 33.67 -14.07 -18.43
N ALA A 63 34.62 -14.36 -19.33
CA ALA A 63 34.96 -13.43 -20.43
C ALA A 63 33.80 -13.20 -21.42
N ASP A 64 32.88 -14.16 -21.52
CA ASP A 64 31.71 -14.11 -22.44
C ASP A 64 30.45 -13.56 -21.75
N LEU A 65 30.60 -12.81 -20.64
CA LEU A 65 29.49 -12.29 -19.86
C LEU A 65 28.57 -11.37 -20.67
N SER A 66 29.14 -10.54 -21.55
CA SER A 66 28.40 -9.55 -22.36
C SER A 66 27.41 -10.20 -23.32
N ASP A 67 27.83 -11.27 -24.01
CA ASP A 67 27.00 -11.93 -25.02
C ASP A 67 25.91 -12.80 -24.35
N ALA A 68 26.25 -13.43 -23.24
CA ALA A 68 25.27 -14.17 -22.42
C ALA A 68 24.19 -13.24 -21.84
N LEU A 69 24.58 -12.05 -21.37
CA LEU A 69 23.63 -11.04 -20.86
C LEU A 69 22.69 -10.56 -21.96
N LYS A 70 23.20 -10.23 -23.16
CA LYS A 70 22.35 -9.83 -24.28
C LYS A 70 21.35 -10.92 -24.68
N THR A 71 21.81 -12.17 -24.76
CA THR A 71 20.93 -13.31 -25.09
C THR A 71 19.78 -13.45 -24.08
N LEU A 72 20.09 -13.33 -22.76
CA LEU A 72 19.08 -13.38 -21.71
C LEU A 72 18.12 -12.17 -21.76
N GLU A 73 18.64 -10.98 -22.07
CA GLU A 73 17.84 -9.78 -22.24
C GLU A 73 16.86 -9.92 -23.41
N ASP A 74 17.31 -10.32 -24.58
CA ASP A 74 16.49 -10.54 -25.77
C ASP A 74 15.41 -11.61 -25.54
N GLU A 75 15.76 -12.71 -24.88
CA GLU A 75 14.81 -13.76 -24.51
C GLU A 75 13.77 -13.21 -23.50
N SER A 76 14.21 -12.46 -22.50
CA SER A 76 13.33 -11.86 -21.50
C SER A 76 12.32 -10.90 -22.13
N LEU A 77 12.76 -10.02 -23.03
CA LEU A 77 11.88 -9.09 -23.75
C LEU A 77 10.86 -9.84 -24.61
N THR A 78 11.30 -10.91 -25.30
CA THR A 78 10.41 -11.75 -26.12
C THR A 78 9.34 -12.43 -25.26
N LEU A 79 9.73 -12.97 -24.11
CA LEU A 79 8.80 -13.63 -23.18
C LEU A 79 7.81 -12.66 -22.57
N GLN A 80 8.26 -11.44 -22.19
CA GLN A 80 7.40 -10.38 -21.67
C GLN A 80 6.39 -9.91 -22.72
N ALA A 81 6.83 -9.69 -23.97
CA ALA A 81 5.94 -9.33 -25.06
C ALA A 81 4.86 -10.42 -25.30
N LYS A 82 5.27 -11.67 -25.32
CA LYS A 82 4.34 -12.81 -25.48
C LYS A 82 3.34 -12.90 -24.32
N LYS A 83 3.79 -12.68 -23.08
CA LYS A 83 2.91 -12.63 -21.90
C LYS A 83 1.86 -11.53 -22.05
N ALA A 84 2.28 -10.33 -22.47
CA ALA A 84 1.39 -9.19 -22.69
C ALA A 84 0.34 -9.49 -23.78
N GLU A 85 0.73 -10.11 -24.89
CA GLU A 85 -0.19 -10.54 -25.96
C GLU A 85 -1.22 -11.55 -25.47
N LEU A 86 -0.80 -12.56 -24.71
CA LEU A 86 -1.69 -13.58 -24.15
C LEU A 86 -2.70 -12.98 -23.15
N LEU A 87 -2.27 -12.06 -22.29
CA LEU A 87 -3.17 -11.38 -21.38
C LEU A 87 -4.18 -10.53 -22.14
N HIS A 88 -3.72 -9.74 -23.10
CA HIS A 88 -4.59 -8.89 -23.92
C HIS A 88 -5.59 -9.72 -24.74
N ALA A 89 -5.16 -10.82 -25.35
CA ALA A 89 -6.04 -11.71 -26.10
C ALA A 89 -7.13 -12.36 -25.21
N ALA A 90 -6.86 -12.53 -23.92
CA ALA A 90 -7.81 -13.04 -22.94
C ALA A 90 -8.66 -11.93 -22.29
N GLY A 91 -8.51 -10.66 -22.71
CA GLY A 91 -9.28 -9.53 -22.21
C GLY A 91 -8.79 -8.97 -20.88
N TYR A 92 -7.56 -9.28 -20.47
CA TYR A 92 -6.92 -8.72 -19.28
C TYR A 92 -5.97 -7.59 -19.64
N PRO A 93 -5.80 -6.57 -18.76
CA PRO A 93 -4.76 -5.57 -18.96
C PRO A 93 -3.37 -6.20 -18.81
N VAL A 94 -2.37 -5.60 -19.46
CA VAL A 94 -0.98 -6.14 -19.51
C VAL A 94 -0.32 -6.19 -18.12
N ASP A 95 -0.73 -5.30 -17.22
CA ASP A 95 -0.26 -5.18 -15.84
C ASP A 95 -1.09 -6.00 -14.82
N TYR A 96 -2.03 -6.83 -15.31
CA TYR A 96 -2.95 -7.59 -14.43
C TYR A 96 -2.25 -8.50 -13.41
N LEU A 97 -1.06 -8.99 -13.76
CA LEU A 97 -0.22 -9.86 -12.94
C LEU A 97 0.95 -9.12 -12.27
N GLU A 98 0.93 -7.80 -12.26
CA GLU A 98 1.88 -7.02 -11.47
C GLU A 98 1.49 -6.97 -10.00
N ASP A 99 2.50 -6.70 -9.15
CA ASP A 99 2.29 -6.55 -7.72
C ASP A 99 1.29 -5.43 -7.40
N ILE A 100 0.37 -5.71 -6.50
CA ILE A 100 -0.67 -4.76 -6.08
C ILE A 100 -0.17 -4.00 -4.85
N TYR A 101 -0.16 -2.67 -4.92
CA TYR A 101 0.19 -1.81 -3.80
C TYR A 101 -0.89 -0.75 -3.56
N SER A 102 -1.32 -0.61 -2.31
CA SER A 102 -2.21 0.49 -1.90
C SER A 102 -1.46 1.83 -1.88
N CYS A 103 -0.17 1.81 -1.58
CA CYS A 103 0.71 2.98 -1.65
C CYS A 103 1.89 2.71 -2.59
N PRO A 104 1.92 3.28 -3.81
CA PRO A 104 3.02 3.06 -4.76
C PRO A 104 4.35 3.67 -4.29
N LYS A 105 4.32 4.68 -3.40
CA LYS A 105 5.53 5.36 -2.91
C LYS A 105 6.39 4.46 -2.02
N CYS A 106 5.78 3.75 -1.08
CA CYS A 106 6.48 2.90 -0.13
C CYS A 106 6.21 1.41 -0.35
N LYS A 107 5.41 1.04 -1.35
CA LYS A 107 4.99 -0.36 -1.60
C LYS A 107 4.44 -1.03 -0.34
N ASP A 108 3.55 -0.31 0.34
CA ASP A 108 2.87 -0.72 1.57
C ASP A 108 3.77 -1.07 2.77
N THR A 109 5.03 -0.61 2.77
CA THR A 109 5.93 -0.77 3.94
C THR A 109 5.68 0.28 5.02
N GLY A 110 5.03 1.40 4.67
CA GLY A 110 4.85 2.56 5.54
C GLY A 110 6.08 3.46 5.68
N PHE A 111 7.23 3.09 5.06
CA PHE A 111 8.49 3.82 5.14
C PHE A 111 9.15 3.98 3.78
N ILE A 112 9.90 5.08 3.62
CA ILE A 112 10.78 5.34 2.50
C ILE A 112 12.17 5.60 3.10
N GLY A 113 13.04 4.59 3.04
CA GLY A 113 14.29 4.59 3.81
C GLY A 113 14.01 4.65 5.32
N SER A 114 14.54 5.66 5.99
CA SER A 114 14.33 5.91 7.43
C SER A 114 13.14 6.82 7.74
N GLN A 115 12.47 7.37 6.73
CA GLN A 115 11.37 8.33 6.91
C GLN A 115 10.01 7.63 6.79
N MET A 116 9.04 8.09 7.61
CA MET A 116 7.68 7.63 7.49
C MET A 116 7.05 8.13 6.19
N CYS A 117 6.39 7.23 5.47
CA CYS A 117 5.63 7.58 4.28
C CYS A 117 4.37 8.37 4.65
N SER A 118 3.89 9.22 3.74
CA SER A 118 2.62 9.95 3.93
C SER A 118 1.44 9.02 4.26
N CYS A 119 1.39 7.83 3.66
CA CYS A 119 0.33 6.86 3.94
C CYS A 119 0.31 6.36 5.39
N LEU A 120 1.48 6.24 6.05
CA LEU A 120 1.56 5.89 7.47
C LEU A 120 1.15 7.07 8.36
N ILE A 121 1.52 8.30 7.98
CA ILE A 121 1.13 9.51 8.71
C ILE A 121 -0.40 9.71 8.62
N GLU A 122 -0.98 9.53 7.44
CA GLU A 122 -2.43 9.61 7.23
C GLU A 122 -3.18 8.56 8.06
N GLU A 123 -2.67 7.32 8.06
CA GLU A 123 -3.25 6.25 8.88
C GLU A 123 -3.14 6.54 10.37
N TYR A 124 -1.98 7.05 10.84
CA TYR A 124 -1.78 7.49 12.21
C TYR A 124 -2.80 8.57 12.61
N ASN A 125 -2.97 9.60 11.78
CA ASN A 125 -3.93 10.68 12.03
C ASN A 125 -5.37 10.14 12.07
N ARG A 126 -5.72 9.19 11.20
CA ARG A 126 -7.04 8.54 11.21
C ARG A 126 -7.30 7.78 12.51
N GLN A 127 -6.31 7.01 12.99
CA GLN A 127 -6.40 6.30 14.27
C GLN A 127 -6.51 7.28 15.46
N LEU A 128 -5.73 8.35 15.46
CA LEU A 128 -5.79 9.39 16.48
C LEU A 128 -7.17 10.06 16.53
N THR A 129 -7.69 10.46 15.37
CA THR A 129 -9.03 11.07 15.24
C THR A 129 -10.13 10.11 15.73
N SER A 130 -10.03 8.82 15.38
CA SER A 130 -10.99 7.81 15.84
C SER A 130 -10.99 7.65 17.36
N GLU A 131 -9.81 7.67 17.99
CA GLU A 131 -9.69 7.58 19.45
C GLU A 131 -10.26 8.82 20.13
N LEU A 132 -9.94 10.02 19.65
CA LEU A 132 -10.51 11.27 20.13
C LEU A 132 -12.03 11.31 19.96
N SER A 133 -12.54 10.89 18.79
CA SER A 133 -13.99 10.82 18.55
C SER A 133 -14.70 9.83 19.49
N THR A 134 -14.03 8.76 19.89
CA THR A 134 -14.59 7.80 20.86
C THR A 134 -14.68 8.40 22.25
N LEU A 135 -13.68 9.19 22.67
CA LEU A 135 -13.70 9.91 23.92
C LEU A 135 -14.80 10.97 23.94
N LEU A 136 -15.01 11.69 22.83
CA LEU A 136 -16.06 12.72 22.70
C LEU A 136 -17.46 12.12 22.60
N LYS A 137 -17.63 10.93 22.03
CA LYS A 137 -18.94 10.26 21.95
C LYS A 137 -19.54 9.84 23.30
N ASN A 138 -18.74 9.81 24.35
CA ASN A 138 -19.21 9.54 25.71
C ASN A 138 -19.73 10.81 26.43
N SER A 139 -19.63 11.96 25.82
CA SER A 139 -20.22 13.20 26.30
C SER A 139 -21.50 13.48 25.50
N ASP A 140 -22.63 13.67 26.18
CA ASP A 140 -23.92 14.09 25.59
C ASP A 140 -23.89 15.61 25.33
N GLU A 141 -22.79 16.07 24.75
CA GLU A 141 -22.55 17.48 24.43
C GLU A 141 -23.35 17.87 23.22
N ARG A 142 -24.43 18.61 23.48
CA ARG A 142 -25.32 19.23 22.48
C ARG A 142 -25.42 20.70 22.78
N PHE A 143 -25.82 21.50 21.81
CA PHE A 143 -26.12 22.91 22.01
C PHE A 143 -27.13 23.13 23.14
N GLU A 144 -28.12 22.24 23.29
CA GLU A 144 -29.16 22.28 24.32
C GLU A 144 -28.59 22.07 25.74
N ASN A 145 -27.47 21.35 25.86
CA ASN A 145 -26.81 21.05 27.14
C ASN A 145 -25.61 21.96 27.42
N PHE A 146 -25.44 23.05 26.61
CA PHE A 146 -24.31 23.97 26.76
C PHE A 146 -24.46 24.80 28.02
N ASP A 147 -23.55 24.61 28.97
CA ASP A 147 -23.59 25.30 30.26
C ASP A 147 -22.69 26.55 30.25
N LEU A 148 -23.32 27.72 30.08
CA LEU A 148 -22.65 29.02 30.12
C LEU A 148 -21.99 29.35 31.46
N SER A 149 -22.43 28.72 32.56
CA SER A 149 -21.89 28.99 33.89
C SER A 149 -20.45 28.56 34.07
N LEU A 150 -19.99 27.61 33.24
CA LEU A 150 -18.61 27.11 33.23
C LEU A 150 -17.58 28.17 32.80
N TYR A 151 -18.03 29.22 32.12
CA TYR A 151 -17.15 30.29 31.60
C TYR A 151 -16.95 31.45 32.53
N GLY A 152 -17.60 31.47 33.72
CA GLY A 152 -17.43 32.53 34.74
C GLY A 152 -17.58 33.94 34.17
N GLU A 153 -16.59 34.79 34.33
CA GLU A 153 -16.58 36.18 33.85
C GLU A 153 -16.68 36.31 32.31
N ALA A 154 -16.31 35.27 31.56
CA ALA A 154 -16.42 35.24 30.11
C ALA A 154 -17.81 34.76 29.62
N GLY A 155 -18.76 34.48 30.52
CA GLY A 155 -20.07 33.93 30.19
C GLY A 155 -20.89 34.80 29.24
N GLU A 156 -20.85 36.14 29.41
CA GLU A 156 -21.55 37.08 28.52
C GLU A 156 -21.01 37.04 27.09
N ALA A 157 -19.69 37.04 26.93
CA ALA A 157 -19.06 36.93 25.60
C ALA A 157 -19.37 35.58 24.95
N MET A 158 -19.39 34.48 25.72
CA MET A 158 -19.72 33.14 25.26
C MET A 158 -21.19 32.98 24.91
N SER A 159 -22.12 33.69 25.56
CA SER A 159 -23.52 33.75 25.17
C SER A 159 -23.72 34.31 23.77
N ILE A 160 -22.99 35.35 23.41
CA ILE A 160 -23.05 35.92 22.04
C ILE A 160 -22.54 34.90 21.00
N VAL A 161 -21.45 34.21 21.31
CA VAL A 161 -20.92 33.16 20.44
C VAL A 161 -21.92 31.99 20.29
N TYR A 162 -22.51 31.55 21.41
CA TYR A 162 -23.53 30.50 21.42
C TYR A 162 -24.73 30.85 20.56
N ASP A 163 -25.27 32.07 20.70
CA ASP A 163 -26.42 32.54 19.93
C ASP A 163 -26.09 32.71 18.44
N THR A 164 -24.82 32.96 18.10
CA THR A 164 -24.38 33.10 16.69
C THR A 164 -24.20 31.73 16.01
N CYS A 165 -23.85 30.69 16.80
CA CYS A 165 -23.58 29.35 16.29
C CYS A 165 -24.80 28.43 16.27
N ARG A 166 -25.89 28.79 16.94
CA ARG A 166 -27.13 28.02 17.02
C ARG A 166 -28.08 28.35 15.87
#